data_1c5f7286d7acffaa14b9406a5f77f2ee
#
_entry.id   1c5f7286d7acffaa14b9406a5f77f2ee
#
_cell.length_a   1.000
_cell.length_b   1.000
_cell.length_c   1.000
_cell.angle_alpha   90.00
_cell.angle_beta   90.00
_cell.angle_gamma   90.00
#
_symmetry.space_group_name_H-M   'P 1'
#
loop_
_entity.id
_entity.type
_entity.pdbx_description
1 polymer ?
#
loop_
_entity_poly.entity_id
_entity_poly.type
_entity_poly.pdbx_seq_one_letter_code
_entity_poly.pdbx_strand_id
1 'polypeptide(L)'
;GVIFMDSLTRSNDTTGKDKKRHGFRHMFNAYMSAAALTPVLAKEYGTDRKAYHLTADYTWGWTQQESMAASTEAMGWETVQNVLTPVGAGDFSSYIAPVLNSGADILVLNHYGGDMVNSLTQAVQFGLKDKQVNGKNFEIVVPLYSELMAAGAGTNIQGVYGSMNWNWQLPDEGTAAFTKSFGEKYGFPPSGAAHTCYVQTLLYADAVARAGSFNPCAVV
;
A
#
# COMPACT_ATOMS: atom_id res chain seq x y z
N GLY A 1 10.82 -29.05 4.05
CA GLY A 1 10.90 -27.62 3.75
C GLY A 1 10.81 -26.78 5.02
N VAL A 2 11.04 -25.50 4.88
CA VAL A 2 10.85 -24.52 5.96
C VAL A 2 9.52 -23.81 5.74
N ILE A 3 8.75 -23.59 6.80
CA ILE A 3 7.56 -22.75 6.76
C ILE A 3 8.00 -21.29 6.64
N PHE A 4 7.48 -20.60 5.63
CA PHE A 4 7.71 -19.19 5.39
C PHE A 4 6.41 -18.42 5.70
N MET A 5 6.49 -17.54 6.70
CA MET A 5 5.38 -16.66 7.10
C MET A 5 5.69 -15.24 6.62
N ASP A 6 5.04 -14.86 5.52
CA ASP A 6 5.24 -13.55 4.92
C ASP A 6 4.42 -12.49 5.64
N SER A 7 5.08 -11.59 6.33
CA SER A 7 4.44 -10.56 7.16
C SER A 7 4.30 -9.21 6.46
N LEU A 8 5.00 -8.97 5.34
CA LEU A 8 5.08 -7.62 4.76
C LEU A 8 4.96 -7.57 3.23
N THR A 9 5.27 -8.66 2.53
CA THR A 9 5.24 -8.70 1.06
C THR A 9 3.82 -8.59 0.54
N ARG A 10 3.58 -7.66 -0.35
CA ARG A 10 2.25 -7.35 -0.89
C ARG A 10 2.10 -7.64 -2.38
N SER A 11 3.17 -8.11 -3.04
CA SER A 11 3.07 -8.55 -4.44
C SER A 11 2.02 -9.64 -4.61
N ASN A 12 1.21 -9.55 -5.65
CA ASN A 12 0.27 -10.61 -6.02
C ASN A 12 0.98 -11.94 -6.27
N ASP A 13 2.22 -11.88 -6.77
CA ASP A 13 3.02 -13.03 -7.16
C ASP A 13 3.36 -13.96 -6.00
N THR A 14 3.61 -13.41 -4.80
CA THR A 14 4.05 -14.17 -3.61
C THR A 14 3.14 -15.36 -3.29
N THR A 15 1.83 -15.18 -3.39
CA THR A 15 0.83 -16.25 -3.19
C THR A 15 0.04 -16.58 -4.45
N GLY A 16 0.45 -16.01 -5.58
CA GLY A 16 -0.04 -16.28 -6.93
C GLY A 16 0.90 -17.22 -7.70
N LYS A 17 1.59 -16.67 -8.72
CA LYS A 17 2.46 -17.47 -9.61
C LYS A 17 3.67 -18.10 -8.90
N ASP A 18 4.20 -17.44 -7.85
CA ASP A 18 5.38 -17.89 -7.10
C ASP A 18 5.03 -18.67 -5.83
N LYS A 19 3.75 -18.97 -5.62
CA LYS A 19 3.28 -19.68 -4.42
C LYS A 19 4.02 -20.98 -4.17
N LYS A 20 4.29 -21.26 -2.90
CA LYS A 20 4.87 -22.53 -2.42
C LYS A 20 3.97 -23.16 -1.37
N ARG A 21 3.97 -24.51 -1.27
CA ARG A 21 3.15 -25.26 -0.30
C ARG A 21 3.35 -24.79 1.15
N HIS A 22 4.57 -24.41 1.53
CA HIS A 22 4.92 -23.99 2.88
C HIS A 22 5.01 -22.46 3.04
N GLY A 23 4.46 -21.69 2.07
CA GLY A 23 4.42 -20.23 2.12
C GLY A 23 3.04 -19.72 2.50
N PHE A 24 2.97 -18.87 3.50
CA PHE A 24 1.73 -18.27 4.01
C PHE A 24 1.88 -16.76 4.10
N ARG A 25 0.78 -16.04 3.81
CA ARG A 25 0.72 -14.60 3.94
C ARG A 25 -0.56 -14.19 4.66
N HIS A 26 -0.41 -13.39 5.70
CA HIS A 26 -1.53 -12.72 6.37
C HIS A 26 -1.76 -11.32 5.79
N MET A 27 -0.70 -10.63 5.33
CA MET A 27 -0.79 -9.30 4.74
C MET A 27 -1.62 -9.32 3.44
N PHE A 28 -2.43 -8.27 3.23
CA PHE A 28 -3.17 -8.08 1.98
C PHE A 28 -2.23 -7.88 0.79
N ASN A 29 -2.72 -8.14 -0.42
CA ASN A 29 -1.94 -7.97 -1.65
C ASN A 29 -2.36 -6.73 -2.45
N ALA A 30 -1.64 -6.46 -3.53
CA ALA A 30 -1.88 -5.31 -4.40
C ALA A 30 -3.29 -5.31 -5.00
N TYR A 31 -3.82 -6.48 -5.38
CA TYR A 31 -5.19 -6.61 -5.87
C TYR A 31 -6.23 -6.22 -4.81
N MET A 32 -6.06 -6.70 -3.57
CA MET A 32 -6.98 -6.36 -2.47
C MET A 32 -6.93 -4.87 -2.12
N SER A 33 -5.74 -4.27 -2.18
CA SER A 33 -5.55 -2.82 -2.02
C SER A 33 -6.36 -2.03 -3.04
N ALA A 34 -6.21 -2.36 -4.33
CA ALA A 34 -6.92 -1.70 -5.41
C ALA A 34 -8.43 -1.90 -5.30
N ALA A 35 -8.89 -3.13 -5.06
CA ALA A 35 -10.31 -3.47 -4.95
C ALA A 35 -11.00 -2.74 -3.77
N ALA A 36 -10.31 -2.57 -2.65
CA ALA A 36 -10.84 -1.83 -1.50
C ALA A 36 -10.87 -0.32 -1.72
N LEU A 37 -9.85 0.23 -2.40
CA LEU A 37 -9.70 1.67 -2.58
C LEU A 37 -10.58 2.23 -3.71
N THR A 38 -10.72 1.50 -4.81
CA THR A 38 -11.43 1.96 -6.02
C THR A 38 -12.85 2.47 -5.76
N PRO A 39 -13.72 1.80 -4.95
CA PRO A 39 -15.05 2.33 -4.66
C PRO A 39 -15.03 3.67 -3.92
N VAL A 40 -14.02 3.89 -3.07
CA VAL A 40 -13.82 5.16 -2.37
C VAL A 40 -13.42 6.24 -3.36
N LEU A 41 -12.46 5.95 -4.24
CA LEU A 41 -12.02 6.90 -5.26
C LEU A 41 -13.15 7.26 -6.23
N ALA A 42 -14.00 6.30 -6.61
CA ALA A 42 -15.17 6.55 -7.45
C ALA A 42 -16.15 7.52 -6.79
N LYS A 43 -16.38 7.36 -5.48
CA LYS A 43 -17.25 8.24 -4.70
C LYS A 43 -16.69 9.64 -4.54
N GLU A 44 -15.40 9.75 -4.23
CA GLU A 44 -14.76 11.03 -3.87
C GLU A 44 -14.33 11.84 -5.12
N TYR A 45 -13.84 11.15 -6.15
CA TYR A 45 -13.26 11.80 -7.33
C TYR A 45 -14.09 11.61 -8.62
N GLY A 46 -15.07 10.71 -8.59
CA GLY A 46 -15.88 10.36 -9.78
C GLY A 46 -15.19 9.32 -10.67
N THR A 47 -15.87 8.98 -11.77
CA THR A 47 -15.47 7.88 -12.66
C THR A 47 -14.87 8.36 -14.00
N ASP A 48 -14.78 9.67 -14.23
CA ASP A 48 -14.18 10.29 -15.43
C ASP A 48 -12.89 11.02 -15.03
N ARG A 49 -11.79 10.28 -14.89
CA ARG A 49 -10.48 10.81 -14.49
C ARG A 49 -9.36 10.22 -15.36
N LYS A 50 -8.23 10.91 -15.39
CA LYS A 50 -7.03 10.51 -16.11
C LYS A 50 -5.86 10.32 -15.13
N ALA A 51 -5.40 9.08 -15.00
CA ALA A 51 -4.37 8.70 -14.05
C ALA A 51 -2.98 8.59 -14.69
N TYR A 52 -2.01 9.21 -14.05
CA TYR A 52 -0.57 9.02 -14.32
C TYR A 52 0.03 8.24 -13.15
N HIS A 53 0.73 7.15 -13.44
CA HIS A 53 1.35 6.30 -12.43
C HIS A 53 2.86 6.55 -12.36
N LEU A 54 3.39 6.74 -11.14
CA LEU A 54 4.79 6.56 -10.82
C LEU A 54 4.93 5.27 -10.01
N THR A 55 5.77 4.36 -10.48
CA THR A 55 5.79 2.99 -10.00
C THR A 55 7.19 2.57 -9.62
N ALA A 56 7.39 2.14 -8.37
CA ALA A 56 8.67 1.59 -7.92
C ALA A 56 9.04 0.35 -8.74
N ASP A 57 10.26 0.32 -9.28
CA ASP A 57 10.71 -0.69 -10.25
C ASP A 57 11.11 -2.00 -9.55
N TYR A 58 10.11 -2.71 -9.00
CA TYR A 58 10.23 -4.07 -8.47
C TYR A 58 8.85 -4.75 -8.41
N THR A 59 8.83 -6.05 -8.12
CA THR A 59 7.65 -6.92 -8.25
C THR A 59 6.39 -6.38 -7.56
N TRP A 60 6.49 -5.81 -6.33
CA TRP A 60 5.32 -5.23 -5.70
C TRP A 60 4.82 -3.99 -6.46
N GLY A 61 5.71 -3.09 -6.83
CA GLY A 61 5.33 -1.88 -7.57
C GLY A 61 4.59 -2.22 -8.85
N TRP A 62 5.10 -3.17 -9.63
CA TRP A 62 4.46 -3.61 -10.89
C TRP A 62 3.06 -4.17 -10.64
N THR A 63 2.92 -5.11 -9.67
CA THR A 63 1.60 -5.71 -9.37
C THR A 63 0.64 -4.72 -8.72
N GLN A 64 1.13 -3.70 -8.00
CA GLN A 64 0.30 -2.62 -7.45
C GLN A 64 -0.23 -1.71 -8.57
N GLN A 65 0.63 -1.31 -9.49
CA GLN A 65 0.24 -0.50 -10.63
C GLN A 65 -0.77 -1.24 -11.53
N GLU A 66 -0.47 -2.49 -11.90
CA GLU A 66 -1.38 -3.33 -12.70
C GLU A 66 -2.76 -3.47 -12.03
N SER A 67 -2.78 -3.73 -10.71
CA SER A 67 -4.03 -3.88 -9.97
C SER A 67 -4.81 -2.57 -9.88
N MET A 68 -4.12 -1.43 -9.65
CA MET A 68 -4.76 -0.11 -9.61
C MET A 68 -5.30 0.27 -10.98
N ALA A 69 -4.50 0.15 -12.04
CA ALA A 69 -4.93 0.47 -13.40
C ALA A 69 -6.16 -0.36 -13.78
N ALA A 70 -6.10 -1.68 -13.66
CA ALA A 70 -7.23 -2.56 -13.99
C ALA A 70 -8.51 -2.21 -13.20
N SER A 71 -8.37 -1.91 -11.89
CA SER A 71 -9.52 -1.61 -11.04
C SER A 71 -10.11 -0.22 -11.33
N THR A 72 -9.27 0.78 -11.59
CA THR A 72 -9.73 2.14 -11.90
C THR A 72 -10.25 2.27 -13.34
N GLU A 73 -9.68 1.57 -14.30
CA GLU A 73 -10.19 1.49 -15.67
C GLU A 73 -11.57 0.81 -15.73
N ALA A 74 -11.77 -0.24 -14.91
CA ALA A 74 -13.08 -0.89 -14.82
C ALA A 74 -14.18 0.04 -14.29
N MET A 75 -13.84 1.11 -13.56
CA MET A 75 -14.82 2.12 -13.13
C MET A 75 -14.89 3.35 -14.05
N GLY A 76 -14.07 3.42 -15.10
CA GLY A 76 -14.12 4.45 -16.12
C GLY A 76 -12.95 5.44 -16.16
N TRP A 77 -11.90 5.26 -15.35
CA TRP A 77 -10.70 6.07 -15.46
C TRP A 77 -9.87 5.66 -16.69
N GLU A 78 -9.04 6.58 -17.16
CA GLU A 78 -8.05 6.34 -18.22
C GLU A 78 -6.65 6.33 -17.61
N THR A 79 -5.85 5.28 -17.84
CA THR A 79 -4.42 5.29 -17.52
C THR A 79 -3.65 5.98 -18.65
N VAL A 80 -3.20 7.21 -18.42
CA VAL A 80 -2.47 8.02 -19.42
C VAL A 80 -1.04 7.51 -19.58
N GLN A 81 -0.37 7.21 -18.48
CA GLN A 81 1.04 6.84 -18.46
C GLN A 81 1.38 6.04 -17.20
N ASN A 82 2.35 5.13 -17.32
CA ASN A 82 3.05 4.50 -16.21
C ASN A 82 4.55 4.66 -16.40
N VAL A 83 5.24 5.19 -15.40
CA VAL A 83 6.69 5.40 -15.41
C VAL A 83 7.32 4.67 -14.23
N LEU A 84 8.31 3.84 -14.53
CA LEU A 84 9.08 3.13 -13.51
C LEU A 84 10.12 4.06 -12.88
N THR A 85 10.26 3.97 -11.57
CA THR A 85 11.24 4.75 -10.79
C THR A 85 12.15 3.81 -10.00
N PRO A 86 13.45 4.12 -9.87
CA PRO A 86 14.34 3.30 -9.07
C PRO A 86 13.91 3.25 -7.60
N VAL A 87 14.05 2.09 -6.97
CA VAL A 87 13.84 1.94 -5.52
C VAL A 87 14.95 2.67 -4.76
N GLY A 88 14.56 3.44 -3.74
CA GLY A 88 15.49 4.23 -2.94
C GLY A 88 15.90 5.55 -3.59
N ALA A 89 15.15 6.04 -4.56
CA ALA A 89 15.38 7.34 -5.17
C ALA A 89 15.13 8.47 -4.15
N GLY A 90 16.12 9.35 -3.96
CA GLY A 90 15.97 10.55 -3.14
C GLY A 90 15.31 11.71 -3.88
N ASP A 91 15.40 11.73 -5.21
CA ASP A 91 14.89 12.77 -6.08
C ASP A 91 13.95 12.20 -7.15
N PHE A 92 12.72 12.68 -7.16
CA PHE A 92 11.66 12.32 -8.09
C PHE A 92 11.31 13.44 -9.07
N SER A 93 12.03 14.57 -9.05
CA SER A 93 11.72 15.78 -9.84
C SER A 93 11.58 15.48 -11.34
N SER A 94 12.51 14.70 -11.90
CA SER A 94 12.52 14.32 -13.31
C SER A 94 11.34 13.43 -13.72
N TYR A 95 10.75 12.70 -12.77
CA TYR A 95 9.57 11.84 -12.97
C TYR A 95 8.27 12.62 -12.77
N ILE A 96 8.26 13.63 -11.89
CA ILE A 96 7.09 14.45 -11.58
C ILE A 96 6.88 15.56 -12.62
N ALA A 97 7.95 16.17 -13.10
CA ALA A 97 7.85 17.28 -14.07
C ALA A 97 7.01 16.93 -15.32
N PRO A 98 7.11 15.76 -15.95
CA PRO A 98 6.26 15.37 -17.09
C PRO A 98 4.77 15.28 -16.74
N VAL A 99 4.42 14.96 -15.47
CA VAL A 99 3.02 14.87 -15.02
C VAL A 99 2.27 16.18 -15.23
N LEU A 100 2.96 17.32 -15.05
CA LEU A 100 2.37 18.65 -15.18
C LEU A 100 1.74 18.90 -16.55
N ASN A 101 2.27 18.27 -17.60
CA ASN A 101 1.85 18.48 -18.99
C ASN A 101 1.25 17.21 -19.63
N SER A 102 1.01 16.17 -18.85
CA SER A 102 0.50 14.87 -19.36
C SER A 102 -1.00 14.88 -19.72
N GLY A 103 -1.74 15.88 -19.25
CA GLY A 103 -3.20 15.88 -19.31
C GLY A 103 -3.88 15.02 -18.24
N ALA A 104 -3.11 14.35 -17.39
CA ALA A 104 -3.64 13.65 -16.22
C ALA A 104 -4.14 14.64 -15.16
N ASP A 105 -5.14 14.23 -14.42
CA ASP A 105 -5.70 14.93 -13.26
C ASP A 105 -5.62 14.10 -11.96
N ILE A 106 -5.05 12.90 -12.05
CA ILE A 106 -4.71 12.03 -10.92
C ILE A 106 -3.24 11.60 -11.04
N LEU A 107 -2.49 11.70 -9.94
CA LEU A 107 -1.19 11.04 -9.79
C LEU A 107 -1.32 9.86 -8.82
N VAL A 108 -1.02 8.65 -9.30
CA VAL A 108 -0.98 7.45 -8.48
C VAL A 108 0.48 7.13 -8.15
N LEU A 109 0.84 7.18 -6.87
CA LEU A 109 2.18 6.87 -6.37
C LEU A 109 2.21 5.43 -5.86
N ASN A 110 2.66 4.51 -6.72
CA ASN A 110 2.88 3.10 -6.35
C ASN A 110 4.24 2.95 -5.68
N HIS A 111 4.46 3.74 -4.60
CA HIS A 111 5.68 3.82 -3.82
C HIS A 111 5.40 3.42 -2.37
N TYR A 112 6.44 3.00 -1.65
CA TYR A 112 6.36 2.63 -0.25
C TYR A 112 7.54 3.20 0.55
N GLY A 113 7.35 3.37 1.86
CA GLY A 113 8.42 3.84 2.76
C GLY A 113 8.93 5.23 2.40
N GLY A 114 10.24 5.40 2.39
CA GLY A 114 10.91 6.67 2.07
C GLY A 114 10.62 7.17 0.66
N ASP A 115 10.50 6.27 -0.32
CA ASP A 115 10.17 6.65 -1.70
C ASP A 115 8.79 7.31 -1.79
N MET A 116 7.81 6.80 -1.03
CA MET A 116 6.48 7.42 -0.96
C MET A 116 6.55 8.82 -0.32
N VAL A 117 7.25 8.95 0.80
CA VAL A 117 7.39 10.24 1.50
C VAL A 117 8.05 11.26 0.58
N ASN A 118 9.13 10.88 -0.10
CA ASN A 118 9.88 11.77 -0.99
C ASN A 118 9.06 12.14 -2.23
N SER A 119 8.47 11.17 -2.91
CA SER A 119 7.70 11.43 -4.14
C SER A 119 6.44 12.25 -3.87
N LEU A 120 5.71 11.97 -2.77
CA LEU A 120 4.55 12.76 -2.39
C LEU A 120 4.94 14.20 -2.02
N THR A 121 5.99 14.37 -1.19
CA THR A 121 6.47 15.71 -0.81
C THR A 121 6.86 16.53 -2.03
N GLN A 122 7.60 15.93 -2.96
CA GLN A 122 8.01 16.62 -4.18
C GLN A 122 6.82 16.89 -5.10
N ALA A 123 5.86 15.97 -5.23
CA ALA A 123 4.63 16.21 -6.00
C ALA A 123 3.85 17.42 -5.48
N VAL A 124 3.75 17.58 -4.15
CA VAL A 124 3.14 18.76 -3.53
C VAL A 124 3.97 20.02 -3.79
N GLN A 125 5.30 19.96 -3.66
CA GLN A 125 6.20 21.08 -3.97
C GLN A 125 6.12 21.53 -5.44
N PHE A 126 5.85 20.63 -6.37
CA PHE A 126 5.57 20.94 -7.78
C PHE A 126 4.20 21.57 -8.00
N GLY A 127 3.40 21.78 -6.95
CA GLY A 127 2.09 22.42 -7.00
C GLY A 127 0.98 21.55 -7.55
N LEU A 128 1.15 20.21 -7.56
CA LEU A 128 0.12 19.32 -8.13
C LEU A 128 -1.21 19.42 -7.38
N LYS A 129 -1.19 19.57 -6.05
CA LYS A 129 -2.43 19.73 -5.25
C LYS A 129 -3.20 21.02 -5.52
N ASP A 130 -2.53 22.04 -6.01
CA ASP A 130 -3.13 23.36 -6.32
C ASP A 130 -3.53 23.46 -7.79
N LYS A 131 -3.24 22.43 -8.59
CA LYS A 131 -3.48 22.40 -10.02
C LYS A 131 -4.92 22.01 -10.34
N GLN A 132 -5.43 22.57 -11.43
CA GLN A 132 -6.67 22.11 -12.06
C GLN A 132 -6.40 21.67 -13.52
N VAL A 133 -7.09 20.62 -13.93
CA VAL A 133 -7.05 20.09 -15.30
C VAL A 133 -8.49 19.92 -15.78
N ASN A 134 -8.85 20.62 -16.87
CA ASN A 134 -10.21 20.58 -17.43
C ASN A 134 -11.33 20.86 -16.40
N GLY A 135 -11.08 21.79 -15.46
CA GLY A 135 -12.03 22.16 -14.41
C GLY A 135 -12.13 21.20 -13.23
N LYS A 136 -11.28 20.15 -13.18
CA LYS A 136 -11.19 19.20 -12.06
C LYS A 136 -9.93 19.50 -11.24
N ASN A 137 -10.02 19.39 -9.92
CA ASN A 137 -8.84 19.44 -9.07
C ASN A 137 -7.93 18.26 -9.38
N PHE A 138 -6.62 18.52 -9.35
CA PHE A 138 -5.62 17.47 -9.45
C PHE A 138 -5.51 16.76 -8.11
N GLU A 139 -5.59 15.42 -8.12
CA GLU A 139 -5.57 14.64 -6.90
C GLU A 139 -4.37 13.67 -6.87
N ILE A 140 -3.92 13.32 -5.67
CA ILE A 140 -2.84 12.36 -5.48
C ILE A 140 -3.39 11.16 -4.71
N VAL A 141 -3.13 9.97 -5.23
CA VAL A 141 -3.51 8.68 -4.63
C VAL A 141 -2.25 7.91 -4.27
N VAL A 142 -2.18 7.43 -3.05
CA VAL A 142 -1.14 6.50 -2.59
C VAL A 142 -1.83 5.20 -2.21
N PRO A 143 -1.84 4.17 -3.06
CA PRO A 143 -2.64 2.96 -2.85
C PRO A 143 -2.40 2.29 -1.51
N LEU A 144 -1.20 2.45 -0.97
CA LEU A 144 -0.78 1.87 0.30
C LEU A 144 0.12 2.83 1.07
N TYR A 145 -0.30 3.21 2.26
CA TYR A 145 0.60 3.84 3.24
C TYR A 145 0.21 3.47 4.67
N SER A 146 1.20 3.51 5.56
CA SER A 146 1.04 3.31 7.00
C SER A 146 1.06 4.63 7.74
N GLU A 147 0.71 4.59 9.03
CA GLU A 147 0.79 5.75 9.93
C GLU A 147 2.21 6.34 10.00
N LEU A 148 3.24 5.48 9.93
CA LEU A 148 4.65 5.93 9.90
C LEU A 148 4.97 6.71 8.62
N MET A 149 4.46 6.26 7.48
CA MET A 149 4.61 6.96 6.21
C MET A 149 3.82 8.27 6.22
N ALA A 150 2.61 8.27 6.76
CA ALA A 150 1.81 9.47 6.93
C ALA A 150 2.52 10.50 7.84
N ALA A 151 3.09 10.05 8.96
CA ALA A 151 3.87 10.91 9.84
C ALA A 151 5.13 11.47 9.13
N GLY A 152 5.82 10.65 8.34
CA GLY A 152 6.98 11.08 7.54
C GLY A 152 6.63 12.12 6.47
N ALA A 153 5.46 12.00 5.85
CA ALA A 153 4.97 12.96 4.85
C ALA A 153 4.41 14.26 5.49
N GLY A 154 4.12 14.25 6.80
CA GLY A 154 3.57 15.40 7.52
C GLY A 154 2.26 15.90 6.91
N THR A 155 2.13 17.23 6.71
CA THR A 155 0.93 17.83 6.11
C THR A 155 0.70 17.47 4.65
N ASN A 156 1.72 16.97 3.95
CA ASN A 156 1.60 16.59 2.54
C ASN A 156 0.63 15.41 2.32
N ILE A 157 0.38 14.58 3.37
CA ILE A 157 -0.56 13.45 3.28
C ILE A 157 -2.04 13.87 3.38
N GLN A 158 -2.34 15.09 3.78
CA GLN A 158 -3.72 15.55 3.94
C GLN A 158 -4.50 15.43 2.62
N GLY A 159 -5.70 14.83 2.68
CA GLY A 159 -6.55 14.59 1.52
C GLY A 159 -6.09 13.45 0.60
N VAL A 160 -5.01 12.75 0.91
CA VAL A 160 -4.52 11.62 0.13
C VAL A 160 -5.22 10.33 0.59
N TYR A 161 -5.87 9.63 -0.34
CA TYR A 161 -6.50 8.34 -0.08
C TYR A 161 -5.52 7.19 -0.30
N GLY A 162 -5.62 6.19 0.59
CA GLY A 162 -4.87 4.95 0.52
C GLY A 162 -5.55 3.85 1.31
N SER A 163 -5.01 2.64 1.26
CA SER A 163 -5.56 1.49 1.95
C SER A 163 -4.58 0.87 2.93
N MET A 164 -5.11 0.25 3.97
CA MET A 164 -4.37 -0.56 4.94
C MET A 164 -5.30 -1.66 5.48
N ASN A 165 -4.74 -2.83 5.79
CA ASN A 165 -5.52 -3.96 6.30
C ASN A 165 -5.90 -3.86 7.77
N TRP A 166 -5.21 -3.03 8.53
CA TRP A 166 -5.43 -2.85 9.96
C TRP A 166 -4.83 -1.52 10.44
N ASN A 167 -5.47 -0.93 11.44
CA ASN A 167 -4.88 0.16 12.20
C ASN A 167 -5.25 0.03 13.69
N TRP A 168 -4.46 0.62 14.56
CA TRP A 168 -4.59 0.51 16.01
C TRP A 168 -5.84 1.17 16.60
N GLN A 169 -6.60 1.93 15.83
CA GLN A 169 -7.84 2.61 16.24
C GLN A 169 -9.12 1.79 15.97
N LEU A 170 -8.99 0.59 15.40
CA LEU A 170 -10.14 -0.29 15.19
C LEU A 170 -10.77 -0.67 16.55
N PRO A 171 -12.12 -0.71 16.63
CA PRO A 171 -12.82 -0.79 17.92
C PRO A 171 -12.97 -2.23 18.45
N ASP A 172 -12.29 -3.20 17.91
CA ASP A 172 -12.37 -4.60 18.37
C ASP A 172 -11.44 -4.89 19.56
N GLU A 173 -11.82 -5.89 20.38
CA GLU A 173 -11.10 -6.25 21.60
C GLU A 173 -9.67 -6.74 21.34
N GLY A 174 -9.44 -7.46 20.23
CA GLY A 174 -8.12 -7.95 19.86
C GLY A 174 -7.17 -6.79 19.51
N THR A 175 -7.64 -5.82 18.75
CA THR A 175 -6.92 -4.58 18.45
C THR A 175 -6.60 -3.82 19.74
N ALA A 176 -7.56 -3.64 20.63
CA ALA A 176 -7.36 -2.93 21.91
C ALA A 176 -6.30 -3.63 22.79
N ALA A 177 -6.37 -4.96 22.92
CA ALA A 177 -5.42 -5.75 23.71
C ALA A 177 -4.01 -5.69 23.13
N PHE A 178 -3.86 -5.86 21.82
CA PHE A 178 -2.55 -5.77 21.15
C PHE A 178 -1.96 -4.35 21.26
N THR A 179 -2.76 -3.32 20.97
CA THR A 179 -2.34 -1.93 21.04
C THR A 179 -1.87 -1.55 22.43
N LYS A 180 -2.59 -1.98 23.48
CA LYS A 180 -2.21 -1.75 24.88
C LYS A 180 -0.88 -2.42 25.20
N SER A 181 -0.73 -3.72 24.95
CA SER A 181 0.48 -4.47 25.30
C SER A 181 1.70 -3.98 24.52
N PHE A 182 1.53 -3.61 23.26
CA PHE A 182 2.58 -3.03 22.42
C PHE A 182 3.00 -1.65 22.93
N GLY A 183 2.02 -0.78 23.23
CA GLY A 183 2.26 0.57 23.74
C GLY A 183 2.96 0.57 25.11
N GLU A 184 2.56 -0.31 26.02
CA GLU A 184 3.25 -0.50 27.34
C GLU A 184 4.71 -0.90 27.17
N LYS A 185 5.03 -1.69 26.13
CA LYS A 185 6.39 -2.16 25.90
C LYS A 185 7.27 -1.17 25.14
N TYR A 186 6.71 -0.46 24.15
CA TYR A 186 7.50 0.33 23.20
C TYR A 186 7.24 1.83 23.30
N GLY A 187 6.22 2.30 24.01
CA GLY A 187 5.92 3.71 24.23
C GLY A 187 5.21 4.40 23.06
N PHE A 188 4.75 3.65 22.05
CA PHE A 188 4.00 4.17 20.89
C PHE A 188 3.05 3.09 20.34
N PRO A 189 2.00 3.47 19.56
CA PRO A 189 1.06 2.50 19.01
C PRO A 189 1.69 1.63 17.91
N PRO A 190 1.22 0.36 17.76
CA PRO A 190 1.73 -0.53 16.72
C PRO A 190 1.28 -0.11 15.33
N SER A 191 2.12 -0.38 14.32
CA SER A 191 1.76 -0.26 12.91
C SER A 191 1.01 -1.50 12.41
N GLY A 192 0.35 -1.40 11.25
CA GLY A 192 -0.24 -2.54 10.55
C GLY A 192 0.77 -3.66 10.25
N ALA A 193 2.04 -3.32 10.01
CA ALA A 193 3.12 -4.30 9.83
C ALA A 193 3.43 -5.05 11.15
N ALA A 194 3.50 -4.33 12.27
CA ALA A 194 3.69 -4.95 13.59
C ALA A 194 2.52 -5.90 13.94
N HIS A 195 1.28 -5.48 13.65
CA HIS A 195 0.10 -6.32 13.82
C HIS A 195 0.19 -7.60 12.98
N THR A 196 0.57 -7.50 11.73
CA THR A 196 0.70 -8.68 10.86
C THR A 196 1.73 -9.68 11.39
N CYS A 197 2.89 -9.20 11.86
CA CYS A 197 3.90 -10.06 12.48
C CYS A 197 3.37 -10.74 13.76
N TYR A 198 2.65 -9.99 14.58
CA TYR A 198 2.02 -10.51 15.80
C TYR A 198 1.01 -11.63 15.49
N VAL A 199 0.07 -11.36 14.58
CA VAL A 199 -0.98 -12.34 14.20
C VAL A 199 -0.37 -13.59 13.59
N GLN A 200 0.60 -13.46 12.66
CA GLN A 200 1.24 -14.63 12.06
C GLN A 200 2.01 -15.47 13.08
N THR A 201 2.64 -14.84 14.08
CA THR A 201 3.31 -15.56 15.16
C THR A 201 2.30 -16.37 15.97
N LEU A 202 1.14 -15.81 16.31
CA LEU A 202 0.07 -16.52 16.99
C LEU A 202 -0.49 -17.68 16.16
N LEU A 203 -0.74 -17.45 14.88
CA LEU A 203 -1.22 -18.48 13.95
C LEU A 203 -0.23 -19.65 13.84
N TYR A 204 1.06 -19.35 13.75
CA TYR A 204 2.09 -20.39 13.74
C TYR A 204 2.15 -21.17 15.06
N ALA A 205 2.12 -20.46 16.20
CA ALA A 205 2.11 -21.10 17.51
C ALA A 205 0.90 -22.02 17.72
N ASP A 206 -0.30 -21.57 17.31
CA ASP A 206 -1.52 -22.38 17.34
C ASP A 206 -1.40 -23.62 16.45
N ALA A 207 -0.89 -23.48 15.23
CA ALA A 207 -0.69 -24.59 14.31
C ALA A 207 0.29 -25.63 14.86
N VAL A 208 1.41 -25.18 15.46
CA VAL A 208 2.37 -26.06 16.13
C VAL A 208 1.74 -26.81 17.32
N ALA A 209 0.95 -26.09 18.13
CA ALA A 209 0.25 -26.69 19.28
C ALA A 209 -0.75 -27.77 18.82
N ARG A 210 -1.54 -27.50 17.79
CA ARG A 210 -2.47 -28.48 17.21
C ARG A 210 -1.76 -29.69 16.60
N ALA A 211 -0.62 -29.45 15.92
CA ALA A 211 0.19 -30.53 15.33
C ALA A 211 0.96 -31.36 16.36
N GLY A 212 1.16 -30.86 17.58
CA GLY A 212 2.02 -31.46 18.60
C GLY A 212 3.49 -31.59 18.14
N SER A 213 3.93 -30.82 17.17
CA SER A 213 5.21 -30.99 16.49
C SER A 213 5.65 -29.70 15.80
N PHE A 214 6.97 -29.51 15.71
CA PHE A 214 7.57 -28.47 14.84
C PHE A 214 7.88 -28.98 13.43
N ASN A 215 7.55 -30.23 13.12
CA ASN A 215 7.77 -30.76 11.77
C ASN A 215 6.91 -29.96 10.75
N PRO A 216 7.52 -29.30 9.75
CA PRO A 216 6.77 -28.47 8.80
C PRO A 216 5.62 -29.21 8.07
N CYS A 217 5.79 -30.51 7.80
CA CYS A 217 4.75 -31.30 7.16
C CYS A 217 3.53 -31.59 8.06
N ALA A 218 3.72 -31.54 9.38
CA ALA A 218 2.63 -31.71 10.33
C ALA A 218 1.92 -30.39 10.64
N VAL A 219 2.66 -29.25 10.58
CA VAL A 219 2.16 -27.92 10.90
C VAL A 219 1.36 -27.30 9.73
N VAL A 220 1.69 -27.63 8.46
CA VAL A 220 0.98 -27.20 7.25
C VAL A 220 -0.27 -28.06 7.03
#